data_d8fa6a0cca0553162c53dc6fbe97d2ab
#
_entry.id   d8fa6a0cca0553162c53dc6fbe97d2ab
#
_cell.length_a   1.000
_cell.length_b   1.000
_cell.length_c   1.000
_cell.angle_alpha   90.00
_cell.angle_beta   90.00
_cell.angle_gamma   90.00
#
_symmetry.space_group_name_H-M   'P 1'
#
loop_
_entity.id
_entity.type
_entity.pdbx_description
1 polymer ?
#
loop_
_entity_poly.entity_id
_entity_poly.type
_entity_poly.pdbx_seq_one_letter_code
_entity_poly.pdbx_strand_id
1 'polypeptide(L)'
;FNPIRIKYIKDNIVKDFNISSSHKPLKNIKILDIGCGGGLLSEPMCRLGASVVGIDASKKNIKVAKFHAKKSKLKIEYKVASPEMLKTKAKFDVILNMEIVEHVEDINFFIKESSKLLKKNGLMFVATLNKTLRSYAFAIIGAEYILKWLPIGTHDWEKFIKPADLVNISKNNDLTLKKLDGMKFNILNNSWKVSSDTSVNYIIKLVKN
;
A
#
# COMPACT_ATOMS: atom_id res chain seq x y z
N PHE A 1 1.30 -12.85 -5.01
CA PHE A 1 1.00 -11.42 -5.27
C PHE A 1 1.99 -10.50 -4.53
N ASN A 2 2.26 -10.73 -3.26
CA ASN A 2 3.12 -9.86 -2.45
C ASN A 2 4.56 -9.65 -2.98
N PRO A 3 5.28 -10.67 -3.51
CA PRO A 3 6.64 -10.49 -4.02
C PRO A 3 6.75 -9.44 -5.15
N ILE A 4 5.79 -9.40 -6.08
CA ILE A 4 5.81 -8.40 -7.16
C ILE A 4 5.54 -6.99 -6.65
N ARG A 5 4.64 -6.85 -5.66
CA ARG A 5 4.34 -5.57 -5.01
C ARG A 5 5.57 -5.02 -4.29
N ILE A 6 6.25 -5.88 -3.52
CA ILE A 6 7.51 -5.53 -2.83
C ILE A 6 8.56 -5.07 -3.83
N LYS A 7 8.76 -5.85 -4.91
CA LYS A 7 9.71 -5.49 -5.98
C LYS A 7 9.35 -4.14 -6.61
N TYR A 8 8.08 -3.94 -6.96
CA TYR A 8 7.59 -2.69 -7.56
C TYR A 8 7.87 -1.48 -6.67
N ILE A 9 7.51 -1.55 -5.40
CA ILE A 9 7.72 -0.47 -4.43
C ILE A 9 9.22 -0.18 -4.29
N LYS A 10 10.02 -1.22 -4.03
CA LYS A 10 11.48 -1.09 -3.88
C LYS A 10 12.12 -0.45 -5.11
N ASP A 11 11.82 -0.94 -6.31
CA ASP A 11 12.44 -0.46 -7.55
C ASP A 11 12.09 1.02 -7.82
N ASN A 12 10.85 1.43 -7.54
CA ASN A 12 10.45 2.83 -7.66
C ASN A 12 11.13 3.73 -6.62
N ILE A 13 11.26 3.28 -5.36
CA ILE A 13 11.98 4.04 -4.33
C ILE A 13 13.45 4.21 -4.72
N VAL A 14 14.12 3.12 -5.11
CA VAL A 14 15.53 3.13 -5.52
C VAL A 14 15.76 4.09 -6.67
N LYS A 15 14.88 4.05 -7.68
CA LYS A 15 14.94 4.94 -8.85
C LYS A 15 14.77 6.41 -8.48
N ASP A 16 13.70 6.74 -7.74
CA ASP A 16 13.30 8.14 -7.51
C ASP A 16 14.21 8.84 -6.49
N PHE A 17 14.82 8.10 -5.56
CA PHE A 17 15.81 8.63 -4.63
C PHE A 17 17.26 8.43 -5.08
N ASN A 18 17.50 7.96 -6.32
CA ASN A 18 18.83 7.72 -6.89
C ASN A 18 19.73 6.86 -5.98
N ILE A 19 19.16 5.80 -5.40
CA ILE A 19 19.87 4.94 -4.45
C ILE A 19 20.78 3.98 -5.21
N SER A 20 22.06 3.93 -4.83
CA SER A 20 23.02 2.97 -5.37
C SER A 20 22.67 1.53 -4.99
N SER A 21 23.02 0.58 -5.85
CA SER A 21 22.80 -0.85 -5.60
C SER A 21 23.50 -1.29 -4.32
N SER A 22 22.77 -1.95 -3.43
CA SER A 22 23.31 -2.49 -2.19
C SER A 22 22.44 -3.63 -1.66
N HIS A 23 22.97 -4.42 -0.70
CA HIS A 23 22.19 -5.47 -0.01
C HIS A 23 21.03 -4.90 0.81
N LYS A 24 21.12 -3.63 1.23
CA LYS A 24 20.06 -2.92 1.96
C LYS A 24 19.73 -1.61 1.25
N PRO A 25 19.07 -1.69 0.08
CA PRO A 25 18.83 -0.52 -0.76
C PRO A 25 17.94 0.55 -0.12
N LEU A 26 17.16 0.20 0.92
CA LEU A 26 16.29 1.14 1.61
C LEU A 26 16.89 1.65 2.94
N LYS A 27 18.22 1.48 3.12
CA LYS A 27 18.91 2.06 4.28
C LYS A 27 18.69 3.58 4.32
N ASN A 28 18.37 4.11 5.51
CA ASN A 28 18.05 5.52 5.76
C ASN A 28 16.69 6.00 5.21
N ILE A 29 15.89 5.14 4.59
CA ILE A 29 14.51 5.45 4.18
C ILE A 29 13.56 5.18 5.35
N LYS A 30 12.75 6.18 5.72
CA LYS A 30 11.69 6.07 6.72
C LYS A 30 10.37 5.78 6.01
N ILE A 31 9.76 4.63 6.32
CA ILE A 31 8.52 4.18 5.71
C ILE A 31 7.40 4.15 6.76
N LEU A 32 6.25 4.70 6.42
CA LEU A 32 5.00 4.50 7.14
C LEU A 32 4.11 3.55 6.34
N ASP A 33 3.75 2.41 6.93
CA ASP A 33 2.84 1.42 6.34
C ASP A 33 1.47 1.58 7.03
N ILE A 34 0.50 2.17 6.33
CA ILE A 34 -0.84 2.47 6.84
C ILE A 34 -1.79 1.33 6.45
N GLY A 35 -2.50 0.79 7.43
CA GLY A 35 -3.25 -0.45 7.25
C GLY A 35 -2.31 -1.65 7.13
N CYS A 36 -1.25 -1.69 7.94
CA CYS A 36 -0.16 -2.67 7.82
C CYS A 36 -0.58 -4.13 8.06
N GLY A 37 -1.79 -4.36 8.59
CA GLY A 37 -2.29 -5.69 8.90
C GLY A 37 -1.33 -6.47 9.80
N GLY A 38 -1.00 -7.69 9.39
CA GLY A 38 -0.02 -8.57 10.07
C GLY A 38 1.44 -8.26 9.75
N GLY A 39 1.75 -7.15 9.04
CA GLY A 39 3.11 -6.74 8.74
C GLY A 39 3.67 -7.29 7.43
N LEU A 40 2.82 -7.76 6.51
CA LEU A 40 3.22 -8.44 5.27
C LEU A 40 4.09 -7.58 4.32
N LEU A 41 3.97 -6.26 4.38
CA LEU A 41 4.83 -5.32 3.65
C LEU A 41 5.87 -4.68 4.55
N SER A 42 5.51 -4.35 5.79
CA SER A 42 6.41 -3.77 6.77
C SER A 42 7.68 -4.59 6.95
N GLU A 43 7.57 -5.93 7.08
CA GLU A 43 8.74 -6.80 7.29
C GLU A 43 9.70 -6.83 6.10
N PRO A 44 9.27 -7.07 4.85
CA PRO A 44 10.15 -6.99 3.69
C PRO A 44 10.84 -5.64 3.53
N MET A 45 10.14 -4.53 3.76
CA MET A 45 10.74 -3.18 3.71
C MET A 45 11.83 -3.03 4.77
N CYS A 46 11.59 -3.52 5.99
CA CYS A 46 12.60 -3.53 7.06
C CYS A 46 13.80 -4.40 6.71
N ARG A 47 13.60 -5.59 6.12
CA ARG A 47 14.69 -6.47 5.64
C ARG A 47 15.54 -5.81 4.56
N LEU A 48 14.94 -4.97 3.71
CA LEU A 48 15.62 -4.16 2.71
C LEU A 48 16.36 -2.95 3.32
N GLY A 49 16.26 -2.75 4.63
CA GLY A 49 17.02 -1.74 5.39
C GLY A 49 16.23 -0.51 5.81
N ALA A 50 14.95 -0.40 5.45
CA ALA A 50 14.12 0.74 5.85
C ALA A 50 13.88 0.78 7.37
N SER A 51 13.74 2.00 7.91
CA SER A 51 13.13 2.24 9.21
C SER A 51 11.62 2.30 9.04
N VAL A 52 10.91 1.28 9.57
CA VAL A 52 9.48 1.11 9.31
C VAL A 52 8.65 1.37 10.55
N VAL A 53 7.59 2.16 10.39
CA VAL A 53 6.47 2.28 11.31
C VAL A 53 5.25 1.69 10.63
N GLY A 54 4.59 0.72 11.26
CA GLY A 54 3.33 0.15 10.79
C GLY A 54 2.19 0.60 11.68
N ILE A 55 1.10 1.08 11.07
CA ILE A 55 -0.14 1.41 11.80
C ILE A 55 -1.32 0.66 11.23
N ASP A 56 -2.24 0.29 12.11
CA ASP A 56 -3.50 -0.39 11.77
C ASP A 56 -4.53 -0.10 12.87
N ALA A 57 -5.78 0.10 12.50
CA ALA A 57 -6.86 0.35 13.46
C ALA A 57 -7.17 -0.89 14.33
N SER A 58 -6.88 -2.09 13.83
CA SER A 58 -7.14 -3.36 14.49
C SER A 58 -6.06 -3.71 15.52
N LYS A 59 -6.41 -3.75 16.79
CA LYS A 59 -5.55 -4.28 17.86
C LYS A 59 -5.09 -5.71 17.59
N LYS A 60 -5.94 -6.53 16.96
CA LYS A 60 -5.63 -7.93 16.60
C LYS A 60 -4.51 -7.98 15.57
N ASN A 61 -4.62 -7.20 14.49
CA ASN A 61 -3.61 -7.11 13.44
C ASN A 61 -2.26 -6.68 14.01
N ILE A 62 -2.25 -5.63 14.83
CA ILE A 62 -1.02 -5.13 15.46
C ILE A 62 -0.38 -6.17 16.40
N LYS A 63 -1.18 -6.96 17.14
CA LYS A 63 -0.63 -8.06 17.95
C LYS A 63 0.06 -9.10 17.06
N VAL A 64 -0.56 -9.48 15.94
CA VAL A 64 0.00 -10.43 14.97
C VAL A 64 1.30 -9.88 14.38
N ALA A 65 1.30 -8.62 13.91
CA ALA A 65 2.47 -7.98 13.34
C ALA A 65 3.65 -7.91 14.32
N LYS A 66 3.39 -7.52 15.58
CA LYS A 66 4.42 -7.51 16.64
C LYS A 66 4.99 -8.90 16.92
N PHE A 67 4.14 -9.93 16.97
CA PHE A 67 4.56 -11.30 17.18
C PHE A 67 5.49 -11.79 16.05
N HIS A 68 5.09 -11.57 14.79
CA HIS A 68 5.88 -11.94 13.62
C HIS A 68 7.23 -11.22 13.57
N ALA A 69 7.23 -9.89 13.77
CA ALA A 69 8.47 -9.11 13.79
C ALA A 69 9.42 -9.58 14.89
N LYS A 70 8.92 -9.88 16.10
CA LYS A 70 9.73 -10.43 17.21
C LYS A 70 10.33 -11.78 16.83
N LYS A 71 9.53 -12.71 16.29
CA LYS A 71 9.99 -14.02 15.81
C LYS A 71 11.05 -13.89 14.72
N SER A 72 10.89 -12.93 13.81
CA SER A 72 11.79 -12.61 12.72
C SER A 72 13.00 -11.75 13.15
N LYS A 73 13.10 -11.34 14.41
CA LYS A 73 14.14 -10.44 14.94
C LYS A 73 14.24 -9.10 14.19
N LEU A 74 13.09 -8.59 13.71
CA LEU A 74 13.00 -7.31 13.01
C LEU A 74 12.64 -6.19 13.97
N LYS A 75 13.27 -5.02 13.80
CA LYS A 75 12.98 -3.81 14.58
C LYS A 75 11.98 -2.95 13.79
N ILE A 76 10.69 -3.18 14.01
CA ILE A 76 9.60 -2.43 13.41
C ILE A 76 8.73 -1.87 14.53
N GLU A 77 8.38 -0.59 14.45
CA GLU A 77 7.46 0.04 15.38
C GLU A 77 6.02 -0.17 14.90
N TYR A 78 5.20 -0.90 15.66
CA TYR A 78 3.78 -1.10 15.33
C TYR A 78 2.87 -0.42 16.34
N LYS A 79 1.89 0.37 15.84
CA LYS A 79 0.92 1.11 16.66
C LYS A 79 -0.52 0.85 16.21
N VAL A 80 -1.43 0.79 17.18
CA VAL A 80 -2.87 0.84 16.90
C VAL A 80 -3.22 2.30 16.68
N ALA A 81 -3.41 2.69 15.43
CA ALA A 81 -3.73 4.06 15.03
C ALA A 81 -4.22 4.11 13.58
N SER A 82 -4.93 5.19 13.25
CA SER A 82 -5.15 5.69 11.90
C SER A 82 -4.24 6.90 11.63
N PRO A 83 -4.13 7.40 10.39
CA PRO A 83 -3.24 8.53 10.08
C PRO A 83 -3.48 9.77 10.94
N GLU A 84 -4.75 10.15 11.13
CA GLU A 84 -5.17 11.30 11.93
C GLU A 84 -4.92 11.13 13.43
N MET A 85 -4.87 9.89 13.91
CA MET A 85 -4.60 9.56 15.31
C MET A 85 -3.11 9.43 15.62
N LEU A 86 -2.26 9.37 14.59
CA LEU A 86 -0.82 9.16 14.77
C LEU A 86 -0.15 10.43 15.32
N LYS A 87 -0.05 10.52 16.64
CA LYS A 87 0.66 11.62 17.31
C LYS A 87 2.16 11.53 17.06
N THR A 88 2.65 12.19 16.00
CA THR A 88 4.07 12.23 15.66
C THR A 88 4.45 13.55 15.00
N LYS A 89 5.63 14.05 15.30
CA LYS A 89 6.30 15.14 14.54
C LYS A 89 7.15 14.59 13.39
N ALA A 90 7.38 13.27 13.37
CA ALA A 90 8.17 12.65 12.33
C ALA A 90 7.45 12.71 10.99
N LYS A 91 8.23 12.95 9.93
CA LYS A 91 7.80 12.83 8.55
C LYS A 91 8.49 11.66 7.91
N PHE A 92 7.80 11.01 6.97
CA PHE A 92 8.26 9.82 6.30
C PHE A 92 8.71 10.13 4.87
N ASP A 93 9.71 9.40 4.39
CA ASP A 93 10.17 9.48 3.01
C ASP A 93 9.18 8.76 2.08
N VAL A 94 8.56 7.69 2.60
CA VAL A 94 7.61 6.87 1.85
C VAL A 94 6.40 6.53 2.72
N ILE A 95 5.21 6.59 2.13
CA ILE A 95 3.97 6.10 2.72
C ILE A 95 3.39 4.99 1.83
N LEU A 96 2.99 3.90 2.45
CA LEU A 96 2.31 2.77 1.82
C LEU A 96 0.85 2.73 2.28
N ASN A 97 -0.08 2.74 1.33
CA ASN A 97 -1.54 2.60 1.52
C ASN A 97 -2.00 1.45 0.62
N MET A 98 -1.82 0.21 1.09
CA MET A 98 -2.07 -0.99 0.28
C MET A 98 -3.37 -1.68 0.70
N GLU A 99 -4.37 -1.70 -0.19
CA GLU A 99 -5.69 -2.32 0.05
C GLU A 99 -6.35 -1.75 1.34
N ILE A 100 -6.31 -0.43 1.50
CA ILE A 100 -6.87 0.25 2.66
C ILE A 100 -7.93 1.30 2.28
N VAL A 101 -7.77 1.96 1.12
CA VAL A 101 -8.65 3.08 0.75
C VAL A 101 -10.11 2.67 0.52
N GLU A 102 -10.37 1.42 0.18
CA GLU A 102 -11.70 0.83 0.07
C GLU A 102 -12.38 0.55 1.42
N HIS A 103 -11.64 0.67 2.52
CA HIS A 103 -12.13 0.41 3.88
C HIS A 103 -12.32 1.67 4.70
N VAL A 104 -11.94 2.85 4.19
CA VAL A 104 -12.10 4.12 4.90
C VAL A 104 -13.45 4.77 4.55
N GLU A 105 -14.01 5.51 5.49
CA GLU A 105 -15.29 6.21 5.31
C GLU A 105 -15.15 7.44 4.40
N ASP A 106 -14.09 8.23 4.59
CA ASP A 106 -13.76 9.43 3.81
C ASP A 106 -12.35 9.33 3.25
N ILE A 107 -12.26 8.99 1.97
CA ILE A 107 -11.00 8.85 1.24
C ILE A 107 -10.25 10.19 1.15
N ASN A 108 -10.96 11.31 0.98
CA ASN A 108 -10.32 12.62 0.88
C ASN A 108 -9.65 12.99 2.20
N PHE A 109 -10.36 12.82 3.31
CA PHE A 109 -9.80 13.03 4.65
C PHE A 109 -8.61 12.10 4.91
N PHE A 110 -8.73 10.81 4.57
CA PHE A 110 -7.66 9.83 4.73
C PHE A 110 -6.39 10.20 3.94
N ILE A 111 -6.53 10.56 2.66
CA ILE A 111 -5.39 10.98 1.81
C ILE A 111 -4.78 12.28 2.34
N LYS A 112 -5.60 13.23 2.79
CA LYS A 112 -5.15 14.48 3.41
C LYS A 112 -4.29 14.23 4.66
N GLU A 113 -4.78 13.42 5.59
CA GLU A 113 -4.05 13.11 6.83
C GLU A 113 -2.77 12.29 6.53
N SER A 114 -2.84 11.34 5.61
CA SER A 114 -1.66 10.60 5.14
C SER A 114 -0.63 11.54 4.49
N SER A 115 -1.07 12.47 3.63
CA SER A 115 -0.19 13.45 2.97
C SER A 115 0.55 14.33 3.99
N LYS A 116 -0.10 14.73 5.10
CA LYS A 116 0.55 15.52 6.16
C LYS A 116 1.74 14.80 6.81
N LEU A 117 1.78 13.48 6.80
CA LEU A 117 2.85 12.67 7.37
C LEU A 117 4.01 12.48 6.40
N LEU A 118 3.83 12.81 5.12
CA LEU A 118 4.84 12.66 4.07
C LEU A 118 5.77 13.89 4.03
N LYS A 119 7.06 13.67 3.80
CA LYS A 119 8.02 14.74 3.52
C LYS A 119 7.75 15.37 2.15
N LYS A 120 8.18 16.62 1.96
CA LYS A 120 8.28 17.21 0.62
C LYS A 120 9.16 16.32 -0.27
N ASN A 121 8.76 16.11 -1.53
CA ASN A 121 9.35 15.15 -2.48
C ASN A 121 9.29 13.68 -2.02
N GLY A 122 8.58 13.36 -0.94
CA GLY A 122 8.34 11.98 -0.51
C GLY A 122 7.37 11.25 -1.44
N LEU A 123 7.41 9.91 -1.39
CA LEU A 123 6.60 9.04 -2.24
C LEU A 123 5.42 8.47 -1.46
N MET A 124 4.24 8.49 -2.06
CA MET A 124 3.09 7.75 -1.57
C MET A 124 2.66 6.71 -2.61
N PHE A 125 2.55 5.46 -2.17
CA PHE A 125 1.98 4.39 -2.98
C PHE A 125 0.60 4.07 -2.46
N VAL A 126 -0.39 4.02 -3.38
CA VAL A 126 -1.75 3.59 -3.04
C VAL A 126 -2.14 2.48 -4.01
N ALA A 127 -2.53 1.32 -3.48
CA ALA A 127 -3.04 0.21 -4.27
C ALA A 127 -4.44 -0.17 -3.81
N THR A 128 -5.32 -0.45 -4.75
CA THR A 128 -6.70 -0.85 -4.49
C THR A 128 -7.34 -1.50 -5.72
N LEU A 129 -8.57 -1.97 -5.57
CA LEU A 129 -9.40 -2.48 -6.65
C LEU A 129 -10.04 -1.32 -7.43
N ASN A 130 -10.12 -1.48 -8.75
CA ASN A 130 -10.77 -0.49 -9.61
C ASN A 130 -12.30 -0.69 -9.62
N LYS A 131 -13.09 0.37 -9.68
CA LYS A 131 -14.54 0.31 -9.78
C LYS A 131 -14.99 0.02 -11.22
N THR A 132 -14.89 -1.25 -11.63
CA THR A 132 -15.27 -1.75 -12.96
C THR A 132 -16.09 -3.04 -12.88
N LEU A 133 -16.82 -3.38 -13.91
CA LEU A 133 -17.51 -4.69 -14.00
C LEU A 133 -16.52 -5.86 -13.98
N ARG A 134 -15.30 -5.66 -14.51
CA ARG A 134 -14.25 -6.69 -14.47
C ARG A 134 -13.77 -6.95 -13.05
N SER A 135 -13.51 -5.91 -12.27
CA SER A 135 -13.11 -6.07 -10.87
C SER A 135 -14.22 -6.72 -10.04
N TYR A 136 -15.48 -6.36 -10.30
CA TYR A 136 -16.62 -7.02 -9.68
C TYR A 136 -16.62 -8.53 -9.97
N ALA A 137 -16.48 -8.90 -11.24
CA ALA A 137 -16.47 -10.31 -11.63
C ALA A 137 -15.28 -11.08 -11.03
N PHE A 138 -14.08 -10.50 -11.02
CA PHE A 138 -12.88 -11.18 -10.53
C PHE A 138 -12.73 -11.16 -9.02
N ALA A 139 -12.96 -10.01 -8.38
CA ALA A 139 -12.72 -9.86 -6.94
C ALA A 139 -13.87 -10.43 -6.10
N ILE A 140 -15.11 -10.25 -6.55
CA ILE A 140 -16.30 -10.70 -5.81
C ILE A 140 -16.73 -12.08 -6.31
N ILE A 141 -17.16 -12.21 -7.57
CA ILE A 141 -17.67 -13.49 -8.07
C ILE A 141 -16.56 -14.55 -8.12
N GLY A 142 -15.39 -14.20 -8.65
CA GLY A 142 -14.27 -15.14 -8.78
C GLY A 142 -13.66 -15.53 -7.45
N ALA A 143 -13.19 -14.57 -6.67
CA ALA A 143 -12.43 -14.85 -5.46
C ALA A 143 -13.30 -15.27 -4.26
N GLU A 144 -14.50 -14.71 -4.10
CA GLU A 144 -15.36 -15.00 -2.95
C GLU A 144 -16.31 -16.18 -3.20
N TYR A 145 -16.97 -16.26 -4.36
CA TYR A 145 -18.00 -17.26 -4.61
C TYR A 145 -17.47 -18.52 -5.33
N ILE A 146 -16.60 -18.37 -6.34
CA ILE A 146 -16.13 -19.53 -7.15
C ILE A 146 -14.91 -20.18 -6.50
N LEU A 147 -13.83 -19.42 -6.30
CA LEU A 147 -12.57 -19.95 -5.82
C LEU A 147 -12.50 -20.03 -4.28
N LYS A 148 -13.40 -19.33 -3.59
CA LYS A 148 -13.46 -19.28 -2.11
C LYS A 148 -12.12 -18.94 -1.47
N TRP A 149 -11.31 -18.12 -2.14
CA TRP A 149 -10.03 -17.64 -1.63
C TRP A 149 -10.20 -16.63 -0.51
N LEU A 150 -11.35 -15.94 -0.50
CA LEU A 150 -11.71 -14.94 0.49
C LEU A 150 -13.11 -15.23 1.02
N PRO A 151 -13.43 -14.86 2.28
CA PRO A 151 -14.79 -14.93 2.80
C PRO A 151 -15.76 -14.09 1.98
N ILE A 152 -17.01 -14.56 1.84
CA ILE A 152 -18.08 -13.81 1.18
C ILE A 152 -18.31 -12.49 1.92
N GLY A 153 -18.41 -11.38 1.20
CA GLY A 153 -18.60 -10.04 1.77
C GLY A 153 -17.28 -9.36 2.19
N THR A 154 -16.13 -9.89 1.78
CA THR A 154 -14.84 -9.25 2.01
C THR A 154 -14.72 -7.92 1.26
N HIS A 155 -15.35 -7.82 0.06
CA HIS A 155 -15.31 -6.64 -0.78
C HIS A 155 -16.70 -6.05 -0.98
N ASP A 156 -16.80 -4.74 -0.77
CA ASP A 156 -17.95 -3.91 -1.12
C ASP A 156 -17.64 -3.13 -2.39
N TRP A 157 -18.23 -3.51 -3.52
CA TRP A 157 -17.96 -2.88 -4.82
C TRP A 157 -18.29 -1.37 -4.83
N GLU A 158 -19.25 -0.92 -4.01
CA GLU A 158 -19.58 0.49 -3.92
C GLU A 158 -18.41 1.33 -3.39
N LYS A 159 -17.54 0.73 -2.60
CA LYS A 159 -16.34 1.35 -2.04
C LYS A 159 -15.12 1.30 -2.96
N PHE A 160 -15.21 0.62 -4.09
CA PHE A 160 -14.13 0.62 -5.06
C PHE A 160 -14.02 2.01 -5.70
N ILE A 161 -12.79 2.47 -5.94
CA ILE A 161 -12.53 3.80 -6.47
C ILE A 161 -11.86 3.73 -7.84
N LYS A 162 -12.30 4.59 -8.76
CA LYS A 162 -11.67 4.72 -10.07
C LYS A 162 -10.32 5.43 -9.94
N PRO A 163 -9.30 5.06 -10.76
CA PRO A 163 -8.00 5.75 -10.74
C PRO A 163 -8.09 7.27 -10.91
N ALA A 164 -8.98 7.75 -11.79
CA ALA A 164 -9.17 9.18 -12.03
C ALA A 164 -9.65 9.93 -10.78
N ASP A 165 -10.59 9.33 -10.03
CA ASP A 165 -11.14 9.94 -8.81
C ASP A 165 -10.07 10.00 -7.71
N LEU A 166 -9.31 8.90 -7.52
CA LEU A 166 -8.21 8.87 -6.54
C LEU A 166 -7.09 9.86 -6.89
N VAL A 167 -6.78 10.02 -8.18
CA VAL A 167 -5.79 10.99 -8.66
C VAL A 167 -6.28 12.42 -8.39
N ASN A 168 -7.55 12.73 -8.64
CA ASN A 168 -8.12 14.05 -8.35
C ASN A 168 -8.09 14.36 -6.85
N ILE A 169 -8.49 13.42 -6.00
CA ILE A 169 -8.39 13.55 -4.54
C ILE A 169 -6.95 13.80 -4.13
N SER A 170 -6.00 13.04 -4.69
CA SER A 170 -4.57 13.19 -4.39
C SER A 170 -4.04 14.56 -4.77
N LYS A 171 -4.41 15.07 -5.96
CA LYS A 171 -4.02 16.42 -6.42
C LYS A 171 -4.50 17.51 -5.48
N ASN A 172 -5.72 17.41 -4.95
CA ASN A 172 -6.27 18.36 -3.99
C ASN A 172 -5.58 18.31 -2.61
N ASN A 173 -4.71 17.33 -2.39
CA ASN A 173 -3.96 17.12 -1.15
C ASN A 173 -2.44 17.20 -1.36
N ASP A 174 -1.98 18.05 -2.28
CA ASP A 174 -0.57 18.32 -2.59
C ASP A 174 0.24 17.11 -3.07
N LEU A 175 -0.44 16.17 -3.75
CA LEU A 175 0.19 14.97 -4.30
C LEU A 175 0.06 14.96 -5.83
N THR A 176 1.17 14.74 -6.52
CA THR A 176 1.22 14.65 -7.98
C THR A 176 1.41 13.20 -8.42
N LEU A 177 0.56 12.73 -9.35
CA LEU A 177 0.70 11.41 -9.96
C LEU A 177 2.00 11.31 -10.77
N LYS A 178 2.81 10.30 -10.49
CA LYS A 178 4.02 9.97 -11.26
C LYS A 178 3.89 8.67 -12.04
N LYS A 179 3.09 7.72 -11.55
CA LYS A 179 2.90 6.44 -12.21
C LYS A 179 1.57 5.81 -11.84
N LEU A 180 0.95 5.12 -12.81
CA LEU A 180 -0.25 4.30 -12.65
C LEU A 180 -0.02 2.98 -13.38
N ASP A 181 -0.06 1.87 -12.65
CA ASP A 181 0.08 0.51 -13.17
C ASP A 181 -0.98 -0.41 -12.58
N GLY A 182 -1.29 -1.50 -13.28
CA GLY A 182 -2.03 -2.63 -12.77
C GLY A 182 -1.12 -3.80 -12.42
N MET A 183 -1.67 -4.79 -11.74
CA MET A 183 -1.00 -6.06 -11.48
C MET A 183 -1.87 -7.19 -12.00
N LYS A 184 -1.35 -7.96 -12.96
CA LYS A 184 -2.07 -9.02 -13.65
C LYS A 184 -1.49 -10.39 -13.33
N PHE A 185 -2.37 -11.33 -13.03
CA PHE A 185 -1.99 -12.73 -12.89
C PHE A 185 -1.91 -13.40 -14.26
N ASN A 186 -0.79 -14.08 -14.52
CA ASN A 186 -0.61 -14.89 -15.70
C ASN A 186 -0.83 -16.37 -15.33
N ILE A 187 -1.93 -16.94 -15.82
CA ILE A 187 -2.33 -18.31 -15.51
C ILE A 187 -1.34 -19.33 -16.07
N LEU A 188 -0.76 -19.05 -17.25
CA LEU A 188 0.12 -20.01 -17.94
C LEU A 188 1.39 -20.32 -17.18
N ASN A 189 1.98 -19.33 -16.51
CA ASN A 189 3.22 -19.49 -15.75
C ASN A 189 3.05 -19.25 -14.25
N ASN A 190 1.79 -19.23 -13.77
CA ASN A 190 1.44 -19.06 -12.36
C ASN A 190 2.18 -17.89 -11.70
N SER A 191 2.27 -16.75 -12.38
CA SER A 191 3.04 -15.60 -11.91
C SER A 191 2.27 -14.28 -12.04
N TRP A 192 2.59 -13.34 -11.17
CA TRP A 192 2.10 -11.97 -11.24
C TRP A 192 3.08 -11.08 -11.99
N LYS A 193 2.58 -10.15 -12.79
CA LYS A 193 3.36 -9.14 -13.50
C LYS A 193 2.73 -7.76 -13.39
N VAL A 194 3.58 -6.72 -13.43
CA VAL A 194 3.14 -5.34 -13.60
C VAL A 194 2.63 -5.16 -15.02
N SER A 195 1.54 -4.44 -15.18
CA SER A 195 0.83 -4.26 -16.45
C SER A 195 0.28 -2.85 -16.55
N SER A 196 0.08 -2.35 -17.76
CA SER A 196 -0.71 -1.14 -18.02
C SER A 196 -2.23 -1.36 -17.89
N ASP A 197 -2.68 -2.62 -17.83
CA ASP A 197 -4.09 -2.95 -17.62
C ASP A 197 -4.48 -2.74 -16.15
N THR A 198 -5.23 -1.69 -15.90
CA THR A 198 -5.74 -1.30 -14.57
C THR A 198 -7.20 -1.71 -14.35
N SER A 199 -7.76 -2.55 -15.21
CA SER A 199 -9.19 -2.86 -15.22
C SER A 199 -9.69 -3.63 -13.98
N VAL A 200 -8.82 -4.33 -13.24
CA VAL A 200 -9.19 -5.07 -12.02
C VAL A 200 -8.65 -4.40 -10.78
N ASN A 201 -7.36 -4.14 -10.76
CA ASN A 201 -6.66 -3.49 -9.66
C ASN A 201 -5.64 -2.48 -10.22
N TYR A 202 -5.20 -1.58 -9.38
CA TYR A 202 -4.16 -0.66 -9.77
C TYR A 202 -3.30 -0.25 -8.57
N ILE A 203 -2.12 0.26 -8.87
CA ILE A 203 -1.23 0.93 -7.93
C ILE A 203 -0.81 2.27 -8.54
N ILE A 204 -1.00 3.34 -7.77
CA ILE A 204 -0.48 4.66 -8.12
C ILE A 204 0.73 5.00 -7.28
N LYS A 205 1.69 5.67 -7.90
CA LYS A 205 2.82 6.33 -7.25
C LYS A 205 2.62 7.83 -7.33
N LEU A 206 2.58 8.47 -6.19
CA LEU A 206 2.41 9.89 -6.00
C LEU A 206 3.67 10.50 -5.40
N VAL A 207 3.93 11.77 -5.69
CA VAL A 207 4.99 12.56 -5.07
C VAL A 207 4.36 13.78 -4.40
N LYS A 208 4.80 14.09 -3.17
CA LYS A 208 4.38 15.30 -2.47
C LYS A 208 5.10 16.53 -3.02
N ASN A 209 4.34 17.58 -3.33
CA ASN A 209 4.85 18.86 -3.80
C ASN A 209 5.57 19.68 -2.72
#